data_83aae85643a9008d422db836b7bf345d
#
_entry.id   83aae85643a9008d422db836b7bf345d
#
_cell.length_a   1.000
_cell.length_b   1.000
_cell.length_c   1.000
_cell.angle_alpha   90.00
_cell.angle_beta   90.00
_cell.angle_gamma   90.00
#
_symmetry.space_group_name_H-M   'P 1'
#
loop_
_entity.id
_entity.type
_entity.pdbx_description
1 polymer ?
#
loop_
_entity_poly.entity_id
_entity_poly.type
_entity_poly.pdbx_seq_one_letter_code
_entity_poly.pdbx_strand_id
1 'polypeptide(L)'
;VFHLVLADGSVEDVPMGVFEVSEANRLAKCLELKAYDFMLRFDRSFNGFETVGTAYDFIALCCKRCKVEFANKRAEIDAMPNGGVTLSVYTENDIETCRDVLFYVAQVLGGFFIINREGKLELRKYGKDPVMKVEQRHRFSSSFSDFITRYTAVSSTNKQTQIAEYYALDPDNGLTMNLGVNPLLQFGLKETREMLCRNILAELSVIRYVPFDSDTIGNPALD
;
A
#
# COMPACT_ATOMS: atom_id res chain seq x y z
N VAL A 1 21.59 -8.83 -1.43
CA VAL A 1 22.36 -7.95 -2.34
C VAL A 1 22.51 -8.65 -3.67
N PHE A 2 22.27 -7.94 -4.75
CA PHE A 2 22.52 -8.41 -6.11
C PHE A 2 23.82 -7.78 -6.63
N HIS A 3 24.74 -8.58 -7.11
CA HIS A 3 26.01 -8.11 -7.66
C HIS A 3 25.86 -7.91 -9.18
N LEU A 4 25.78 -6.66 -9.61
CA LEU A 4 25.67 -6.30 -11.01
C LEU A 4 27.07 -6.08 -11.59
N VAL A 5 27.45 -6.89 -12.58
CA VAL A 5 28.71 -6.71 -13.31
C VAL A 5 28.46 -5.72 -14.45
N LEU A 6 29.16 -4.58 -14.41
CA LEU A 6 29.09 -3.54 -15.42
C LEU A 6 29.95 -3.86 -16.64
N ALA A 7 29.75 -3.12 -17.74
CA ALA A 7 30.45 -3.35 -19.01
C ALA A 7 31.99 -3.16 -18.93
N ASP A 8 32.45 -2.39 -17.96
CA ASP A 8 33.88 -2.16 -17.68
C ASP A 8 34.50 -3.22 -16.75
N GLY A 9 33.69 -4.22 -16.33
CA GLY A 9 34.09 -5.28 -15.41
C GLY A 9 34.05 -4.91 -13.92
N SER A 10 33.66 -3.71 -13.58
CA SER A 10 33.38 -3.33 -12.19
C SER A 10 32.08 -3.99 -11.66
N VAL A 11 31.99 -4.12 -10.34
CA VAL A 11 30.81 -4.70 -9.68
C VAL A 11 30.10 -3.64 -8.87
N GLU A 12 28.80 -3.52 -9.11
CA GLU A 12 27.90 -2.69 -8.32
C GLU A 12 27.01 -3.57 -7.45
N ASP A 13 26.97 -3.28 -6.16
CA ASP A 13 26.14 -3.98 -5.19
C ASP A 13 24.76 -3.30 -5.08
N VAL A 14 23.73 -3.99 -5.58
CA VAL A 14 22.35 -3.50 -5.51
C VAL A 14 21.65 -4.16 -4.33
N PRO A 15 21.25 -3.42 -3.29
CA PRO A 15 20.48 -3.97 -2.19
C PRO A 15 19.08 -4.36 -2.68
N MET A 16 18.64 -5.59 -2.42
CA MET A 16 17.35 -6.12 -2.85
C MET A 16 16.31 -6.14 -1.73
N GLY A 17 16.73 -5.93 -0.49
CA GLY A 17 15.87 -5.92 0.67
C GLY A 17 16.49 -6.54 1.91
N VAL A 18 15.78 -6.46 3.01
CA VAL A 18 16.09 -7.10 4.30
C VAL A 18 14.98 -8.10 4.61
N PHE A 19 15.38 -9.35 4.86
CA PHE A 19 14.44 -10.46 5.00
C PHE A 19 14.73 -11.26 6.27
N GLU A 20 13.70 -11.82 6.87
CA GLU A 20 13.80 -12.80 7.96
C GLU A 20 13.60 -14.21 7.41
N VAL A 21 14.57 -15.09 7.69
CA VAL A 21 14.49 -16.48 7.28
C VAL A 21 13.46 -17.21 8.15
N SER A 22 12.42 -17.75 7.53
CA SER A 22 11.39 -18.54 8.18
C SER A 22 11.70 -20.03 8.15
N GLU A 23 12.22 -20.51 7.01
CA GLU A 23 12.50 -21.92 6.80
C GLU A 23 13.86 -22.09 6.11
N ALA A 24 14.60 -23.11 6.52
CA ALA A 24 15.88 -23.49 5.90
C ALA A 24 15.93 -25.01 5.73
N ASN A 25 15.90 -25.48 4.48
CA ASN A 25 15.95 -26.88 4.14
C ASN A 25 17.28 -27.22 3.46
N ARG A 26 18.04 -28.16 4.03
CA ARG A 26 19.27 -28.62 3.44
C ARG A 26 18.96 -29.75 2.44
N LEU A 27 19.15 -29.47 1.17
CA LEU A 27 19.18 -30.46 0.10
C LEU A 27 20.63 -30.86 -0.16
N ALA A 28 20.87 -32.02 -0.75
CA ALA A 28 22.19 -32.64 -0.85
C ALA A 28 23.36 -31.69 -1.19
N LYS A 29 23.18 -30.78 -2.13
CA LYS A 29 24.19 -29.81 -2.59
C LYS A 29 23.78 -28.34 -2.52
N CYS A 30 22.58 -28.04 -2.02
CA CYS A 30 22.07 -26.69 -1.92
C CYS A 30 21.34 -26.48 -0.60
N LEU A 31 21.19 -25.22 -0.22
CA LEU A 31 20.36 -24.77 0.88
C LEU A 31 19.19 -24.00 0.29
N GLU A 32 17.98 -24.48 0.56
CA GLU A 32 16.75 -23.77 0.22
C GLU A 32 16.33 -22.92 1.40
N LEU A 33 16.16 -21.63 1.17
CA LEU A 33 15.74 -20.68 2.19
C LEU A 33 14.40 -20.07 1.78
N LYS A 34 13.46 -20.00 2.73
CA LYS A 34 12.24 -19.22 2.62
C LYS A 34 12.33 -18.06 3.59
N ALA A 35 12.24 -16.86 3.07
CA ALA A 35 12.36 -15.65 3.86
C ALA A 35 11.26 -14.65 3.48
N TYR A 36 10.86 -13.84 4.45
CA TYR A 36 9.85 -12.81 4.30
C TYR A 36 10.43 -11.45 4.68
N ASP A 37 9.89 -10.39 4.10
CA ASP A 37 10.18 -9.04 4.53
C ASP A 37 9.51 -8.72 5.89
N PHE A 38 9.77 -7.52 6.39
CA PHE A 38 9.27 -7.12 7.71
C PHE A 38 7.76 -6.83 7.73
N MET A 39 7.04 -6.93 6.60
CA MET A 39 5.59 -6.83 6.60
C MET A 39 4.94 -7.95 7.45
N LEU A 40 5.58 -9.12 7.51
CA LEU A 40 5.12 -10.21 8.38
C LEU A 40 5.05 -9.82 9.86
N ARG A 41 5.89 -8.90 10.32
CA ARG A 41 5.88 -8.44 11.71
C ARG A 41 4.59 -7.71 12.08
N PHE A 42 3.90 -7.13 11.09
CA PHE A 42 2.64 -6.42 11.28
C PHE A 42 1.42 -7.35 11.47
N ASP A 43 1.57 -8.67 11.35
CA ASP A 43 0.55 -9.66 11.75
C ASP A 43 0.38 -9.76 13.28
N ARG A 44 1.12 -8.94 14.02
CA ARG A 44 0.98 -8.81 15.46
C ARG A 44 -0.37 -8.19 15.82
N SER A 45 -1.04 -8.77 16.85
CA SER A 45 -2.33 -8.29 17.33
C SER A 45 -2.34 -6.80 17.65
N PHE A 46 -3.36 -6.12 17.16
CA PHE A 46 -3.65 -4.73 17.46
C PHE A 46 -4.67 -4.65 18.60
N ASN A 47 -4.19 -4.64 19.84
CA ASN A 47 -5.04 -4.46 21.03
C ASN A 47 -5.26 -2.96 21.27
N GLY A 48 -5.77 -2.26 20.28
CA GLY A 48 -6.02 -0.83 20.34
C GLY A 48 -7.44 -0.55 20.79
N PHE A 49 -7.65 -0.39 22.07
CA PHE A 49 -8.85 0.23 22.58
C PHE A 49 -8.83 1.71 22.21
N GLU A 50 -9.91 2.23 21.65
CA GLU A 50 -10.18 3.65 21.40
C GLU A 50 -8.93 4.49 21.02
N THR A 51 -8.21 4.04 19.99
CA THR A 51 -7.09 4.84 19.49
C THR A 51 -7.64 6.00 18.68
N VAL A 52 -7.24 7.21 19.05
CA VAL A 52 -7.59 8.45 18.35
C VAL A 52 -6.30 9.15 17.95
N GLY A 53 -6.23 9.63 16.72
CA GLY A 53 -5.06 10.32 16.21
C GLY A 53 -5.13 10.56 14.70
N THR A 54 -4.09 11.15 14.14
CA THR A 54 -3.95 11.28 12.68
C THR A 54 -3.50 9.95 12.06
N ALA A 55 -3.55 9.86 10.74
CA ALA A 55 -3.03 8.71 10.01
C ALA A 55 -1.58 8.37 10.43
N TYR A 56 -0.73 9.39 10.59
CA TYR A 56 0.64 9.20 11.07
C TYR A 56 0.71 8.58 12.46
N ASP A 57 -0.17 8.97 13.39
CA ASP A 57 -0.16 8.44 14.75
C ASP A 57 -0.49 6.94 14.78
N PHE A 58 -1.43 6.49 13.95
CA PHE A 58 -1.74 5.06 13.76
C PHE A 58 -0.55 4.29 13.18
N ILE A 59 0.09 4.82 12.12
CA ILE A 59 1.27 4.20 11.51
C ILE A 59 2.40 4.09 12.54
N ALA A 60 2.71 5.19 13.23
CA ALA A 60 3.78 5.24 14.23
C ALA A 60 3.54 4.26 15.38
N LEU A 61 2.28 4.10 15.83
CA LEU A 61 1.90 3.13 16.85
C LEU A 61 2.17 1.69 16.38
N CYS A 62 1.75 1.34 15.14
CA CYS A 62 1.99 0.03 14.56
C CYS A 62 3.49 -0.23 14.40
N CYS A 63 4.24 0.73 13.85
CA CYS A 63 5.69 0.64 13.67
C CYS A 63 6.43 0.40 15.00
N LYS A 64 6.06 1.15 16.05
CA LYS A 64 6.62 0.98 17.40
C LYS A 64 6.35 -0.42 17.96
N ARG A 65 5.11 -0.92 17.80
CA ARG A 65 4.73 -2.26 18.28
C ARG A 65 5.45 -3.39 17.54
N CYS A 66 5.60 -3.24 16.24
CA CYS A 66 6.19 -4.24 15.35
C CYS A 66 7.71 -4.12 15.23
N LYS A 67 8.32 -3.08 15.84
CA LYS A 67 9.75 -2.77 15.77
C LYS A 67 10.27 -2.63 14.33
N VAL A 68 9.51 -1.92 13.51
CA VAL A 68 9.85 -1.56 12.14
C VAL A 68 9.92 -0.04 12.06
N GLU A 69 10.95 0.49 11.43
CA GLU A 69 11.07 1.93 11.20
C GLU A 69 10.11 2.38 10.11
N PHE A 70 9.62 3.62 10.22
CA PHE A 70 8.81 4.25 9.17
C PHE A 70 9.68 5.20 8.36
N ALA A 71 9.67 5.05 7.03
CA ALA A 71 10.54 5.81 6.12
C ALA A 71 10.03 7.25 5.89
N ASN A 72 8.70 7.44 5.81
CA ASN A 72 8.13 8.75 5.54
C ASN A 72 8.14 9.64 6.79
N LYS A 73 8.32 10.94 6.57
CA LYS A 73 8.25 11.93 7.64
C LYS A 73 6.79 12.27 7.96
N ARG A 74 6.54 12.67 9.23
CA ARG A 74 5.21 13.14 9.65
C ARG A 74 4.66 14.22 8.72
N ALA A 75 5.45 15.23 8.38
CA ALA A 75 5.02 16.32 7.52
C ALA A 75 4.57 15.86 6.11
N GLU A 76 5.14 14.79 5.59
CA GLU A 76 4.75 14.21 4.30
C GLU A 76 3.36 13.56 4.39
N ILE A 77 3.10 12.84 5.48
CA ILE A 77 1.80 12.19 5.71
C ILE A 77 0.73 13.24 6.01
N ASP A 78 1.02 14.19 6.91
CA ASP A 78 0.06 15.23 7.32
C ASP A 78 -0.31 16.17 6.13
N ALA A 79 0.57 16.29 5.13
CA ALA A 79 0.31 17.05 3.89
C ALA A 79 -0.59 16.32 2.89
N MET A 80 -0.86 15.03 3.08
CA MET A 80 -1.80 14.29 2.22
C MET A 80 -3.25 14.75 2.47
N PRO A 81 -4.17 14.62 1.49
CA PRO A 81 -5.53 15.16 1.57
C PRO A 81 -6.31 14.77 2.85
N ASN A 82 -6.11 13.56 3.37
CA ASN A 82 -6.73 13.09 4.61
C ASN A 82 -5.73 12.94 5.77
N GLY A 83 -4.46 13.30 5.56
CA GLY A 83 -3.37 13.01 6.50
C GLY A 83 -3.50 13.71 7.85
N GLY A 84 -3.99 14.96 7.85
CA GLY A 84 -4.18 15.76 9.05
C GLY A 84 -5.53 15.55 9.76
N VAL A 85 -6.41 14.70 9.21
CA VAL A 85 -7.73 14.45 9.82
C VAL A 85 -7.57 13.54 11.04
N THR A 86 -8.26 13.90 12.13
CA THR A 86 -8.34 13.03 13.31
C THR A 86 -9.23 11.84 13.02
N LEU A 87 -8.68 10.66 13.11
CA LEU A 87 -9.32 9.37 12.94
C LEU A 87 -9.51 8.70 14.30
N SER A 88 -10.46 7.78 14.40
CA SER A 88 -10.65 6.99 15.62
C SER A 88 -11.07 5.55 15.30
N VAL A 89 -10.71 4.64 16.17
CA VAL A 89 -11.12 3.24 16.13
C VAL A 89 -12.03 2.98 17.32
N TYR A 90 -13.19 2.37 17.09
CA TYR A 90 -14.08 1.93 18.16
C TYR A 90 -13.69 0.57 18.72
N THR A 91 -14.23 0.25 19.90
CA THR A 91 -14.03 -1.07 20.53
C THR A 91 -14.63 -2.23 19.72
N GLU A 92 -15.74 -1.99 19.03
CA GLU A 92 -16.43 -2.97 18.17
C GLU A 92 -16.00 -2.81 16.71
N ASN A 93 -14.74 -3.10 16.41
CA ASN A 93 -14.20 -3.05 15.05
C ASN A 93 -13.67 -4.41 14.62
N ASP A 94 -13.41 -4.55 13.32
CA ASP A 94 -12.92 -5.78 12.71
C ASP A 94 -11.37 -5.76 12.55
N ILE A 95 -10.68 -4.97 13.37
CA ILE A 95 -9.22 -4.86 13.34
C ILE A 95 -8.62 -5.88 14.32
N GLU A 96 -7.91 -6.85 13.79
CA GLU A 96 -7.22 -7.88 14.57
C GLU A 96 -5.72 -7.61 14.70
N THR A 97 -5.09 -7.10 13.63
CA THR A 97 -3.64 -6.96 13.52
C THR A 97 -3.22 -5.52 13.20
N CYS A 98 -1.94 -5.23 13.43
CA CYS A 98 -1.36 -3.97 12.96
C CYS A 98 -1.39 -3.86 11.42
N ARG A 99 -1.38 -4.99 10.69
CA ARG A 99 -1.51 -5.01 9.23
C ARG A 99 -2.88 -4.51 8.79
N ASP A 100 -3.94 -4.88 9.50
CA ASP A 100 -5.29 -4.38 9.21
C ASP A 100 -5.38 -2.87 9.40
N VAL A 101 -4.75 -2.34 10.47
CA VAL A 101 -4.66 -0.89 10.68
C VAL A 101 -3.97 -0.21 9.50
N LEU A 102 -2.81 -0.74 9.07
CA LEU A 102 -2.09 -0.18 7.92
C LEU A 102 -2.94 -0.25 6.64
N PHE A 103 -3.64 -1.35 6.41
CA PHE A 103 -4.55 -1.49 5.26
C PHE A 103 -5.63 -0.40 5.25
N TYR A 104 -6.31 -0.18 6.37
CA TYR A 104 -7.35 0.85 6.46
C TYR A 104 -6.80 2.28 6.38
N VAL A 105 -5.63 2.52 6.98
CA VAL A 105 -4.95 3.82 6.87
C VAL A 105 -4.51 4.09 5.42
N ALA A 106 -3.99 3.08 4.73
CA ALA A 106 -3.62 3.20 3.31
C ALA A 106 -4.81 3.59 2.44
N GLN A 107 -5.99 3.00 2.68
CA GLN A 107 -7.22 3.37 1.99
C GLN A 107 -7.60 4.85 2.24
N VAL A 108 -7.53 5.30 3.50
CA VAL A 108 -7.84 6.70 3.86
C VAL A 108 -6.91 7.69 3.18
N LEU A 109 -5.63 7.32 3.03
CA LEU A 109 -4.61 8.15 2.37
C LEU A 109 -4.56 8.00 0.85
N GLY A 110 -5.31 7.05 0.28
CA GLY A 110 -5.30 6.76 -1.16
C GLY A 110 -3.95 6.21 -1.66
N GLY A 111 -3.26 5.41 -0.84
CA GLY A 111 -1.95 4.83 -1.14
C GLY A 111 -1.85 3.36 -0.75
N PHE A 112 -0.64 2.85 -0.65
CA PHE A 112 -0.33 1.49 -0.20
C PHE A 112 0.99 1.45 0.57
N PHE A 113 1.13 0.45 1.46
CA PHE A 113 2.36 0.23 2.22
C PHE A 113 3.20 -0.88 1.62
N ILE A 114 4.50 -0.67 1.65
CA ILE A 114 5.52 -1.67 1.33
C ILE A 114 6.61 -1.68 2.40
N ILE A 115 7.41 -2.72 2.41
CA ILE A 115 8.72 -2.69 3.07
C ILE A 115 9.76 -2.36 2.00
N ASN A 116 10.43 -1.24 2.15
CA ASN A 116 11.45 -0.81 1.20
C ASN A 116 12.74 -1.64 1.35
N ARG A 117 13.70 -1.42 0.47
CA ARG A 117 14.98 -2.18 0.44
C ARG A 117 15.85 -2.00 1.69
N GLU A 118 15.59 -0.97 2.48
CA GLU A 118 16.25 -0.76 3.78
C GLU A 118 15.56 -1.49 4.93
N GLY A 119 14.44 -2.19 4.68
CA GLY A 119 13.64 -2.88 5.69
C GLY A 119 12.73 -1.94 6.48
N LYS A 120 12.42 -0.77 5.95
CA LYS A 120 11.52 0.19 6.58
C LYS A 120 10.14 0.13 5.94
N LEU A 121 9.10 0.36 6.74
CA LEU A 121 7.75 0.59 6.22
C LEU A 121 7.73 1.90 5.45
N GLU A 122 7.18 1.89 4.26
CA GLU A 122 7.08 3.07 3.41
C GLU A 122 5.65 3.15 2.85
N LEU A 123 5.03 4.33 2.94
CA LEU A 123 3.79 4.63 2.25
C LEU A 123 4.11 5.18 0.87
N ARG A 124 3.57 4.54 -0.15
CA ARG A 124 3.65 4.98 -1.54
C ARG A 124 2.27 5.33 -2.08
N LYS A 125 2.26 6.26 -3.02
CA LYS A 125 1.08 6.57 -3.84
C LYS A 125 1.23 5.95 -5.22
N TYR A 126 0.12 5.70 -5.87
CA TYR A 126 0.14 5.35 -7.28
C TYR A 126 0.70 6.52 -8.10
N GLY A 127 1.71 6.25 -8.90
CA GLY A 127 2.35 7.25 -9.75
C GLY A 127 1.51 7.60 -10.98
N LYS A 128 1.73 8.78 -11.52
CA LYS A 128 1.14 9.23 -12.80
C LYS A 128 2.11 9.03 -13.96
N ASP A 129 3.40 9.12 -13.65
CA ASP A 129 4.47 9.07 -14.64
C ASP A 129 5.08 7.67 -14.72
N PRO A 130 5.44 7.20 -15.93
CA PRO A 130 6.11 5.92 -16.07
C PRO A 130 7.48 5.97 -15.39
N VAL A 131 7.75 5.03 -14.50
CA VAL A 131 9.04 4.92 -13.79
C VAL A 131 10.12 4.27 -14.64
N MET A 132 9.72 3.45 -15.63
CA MET A 132 10.65 2.79 -16.53
C MET A 132 9.99 2.45 -17.86
N LYS A 133 10.82 2.44 -18.93
CA LYS A 133 10.43 1.93 -20.24
C LYS A 133 11.08 0.55 -20.44
N VAL A 134 10.25 -0.49 -20.59
CA VAL A 134 10.71 -1.83 -20.95
C VAL A 134 10.70 -1.96 -22.47
N GLU A 135 11.88 -2.09 -23.07
CA GLU A 135 12.03 -2.25 -24.52
C GLU A 135 11.64 -3.67 -24.97
N GLN A 136 11.18 -3.79 -26.23
CA GLN A 136 10.74 -5.07 -26.79
C GLN A 136 11.80 -6.18 -26.69
N ARG A 137 13.09 -5.84 -26.84
CA ARG A 137 14.21 -6.80 -26.73
C ARG A 137 14.39 -7.38 -25.33
N HIS A 138 13.80 -6.75 -24.32
CA HIS A 138 13.89 -7.17 -22.92
C HIS A 138 12.63 -7.93 -22.45
N ARG A 139 11.68 -8.18 -23.36
CA ARG A 139 10.43 -8.90 -23.06
C ARG A 139 10.43 -10.25 -23.78
N PHE A 140 10.06 -11.29 -23.06
CA PHE A 140 9.92 -12.64 -23.62
C PHE A 140 8.47 -12.96 -23.94
N SER A 141 7.55 -12.56 -23.07
CA SER A 141 6.12 -12.66 -23.28
C SER A 141 5.44 -11.42 -22.75
N SER A 142 4.26 -11.13 -23.25
CA SER A 142 3.41 -10.08 -22.68
C SER A 142 1.96 -10.28 -23.08
N SER A 143 1.07 -10.05 -22.13
CA SER A 143 -0.36 -9.95 -22.36
C SER A 143 -0.88 -8.63 -21.80
N PHE A 144 -1.84 -8.02 -22.49
CA PHE A 144 -2.45 -6.76 -22.10
C PHE A 144 -3.95 -6.97 -21.94
N SER A 145 -4.53 -6.32 -20.93
CA SER A 145 -5.97 -6.28 -20.79
C SER A 145 -6.61 -5.35 -21.84
N ASP A 146 -7.81 -5.71 -22.30
CA ASP A 146 -8.55 -4.92 -23.30
C ASP A 146 -9.22 -3.68 -22.70
N PHE A 147 -9.04 -3.41 -21.40
CA PHE A 147 -9.66 -2.31 -20.71
C PHE A 147 -8.65 -1.40 -20.03
N ILE A 148 -9.05 -0.15 -19.87
CA ILE A 148 -8.27 0.85 -19.12
C ILE A 148 -8.81 0.89 -17.70
N THR A 149 -7.94 0.66 -16.71
CA THR A 149 -8.27 0.88 -15.31
C THR A 149 -8.29 2.37 -15.03
N ARG A 150 -9.44 2.87 -14.60
CA ARG A 150 -9.69 4.24 -14.18
C ARG A 150 -10.81 4.23 -13.16
N TYR A 151 -10.59 4.84 -12.01
CA TYR A 151 -11.60 4.97 -10.98
C TYR A 151 -12.34 6.30 -11.11
N THR A 152 -13.66 6.25 -11.14
CA THR A 152 -14.53 7.44 -11.20
C THR A 152 -15.48 7.53 -10.04
N ALA A 153 -15.50 6.50 -9.18
CA ALA A 153 -16.31 6.48 -7.96
C ALA A 153 -15.60 5.78 -6.82
N VAL A 154 -16.00 6.13 -5.61
CA VAL A 154 -15.63 5.46 -4.35
C VAL A 154 -16.90 5.12 -3.61
N SER A 155 -16.99 3.91 -3.05
CA SER A 155 -18.07 3.51 -2.15
C SER A 155 -17.48 3.05 -0.81
N SER A 156 -18.19 3.38 0.27
CA SER A 156 -17.86 2.92 1.63
C SER A 156 -19.15 2.50 2.33
N THR A 157 -19.14 1.33 2.97
CA THR A 157 -20.33 0.82 3.68
C THR A 157 -20.29 1.27 5.13
N ASN A 158 -21.37 1.92 5.58
CA ASN A 158 -21.55 2.27 6.98
C ASN A 158 -21.93 1.00 7.77
N LYS A 159 -21.13 0.64 8.78
CA LYS A 159 -21.33 -0.58 9.59
C LYS A 159 -22.66 -0.58 10.36
N GLN A 160 -23.08 0.57 10.85
CA GLN A 160 -24.30 0.67 11.66
C GLN A 160 -25.58 0.56 10.82
N THR A 161 -25.61 1.23 9.69
CA THR A 161 -26.80 1.26 8.82
C THR A 161 -26.81 0.18 7.76
N GLN A 162 -25.65 -0.47 7.50
CA GLN A 162 -25.43 -1.41 6.40
C GLN A 162 -25.72 -0.80 5.01
N ILE A 163 -25.67 0.52 4.92
CA ILE A 163 -25.90 1.25 3.67
C ILE A 163 -24.57 1.68 3.10
N ALA A 164 -24.35 1.39 1.82
CA ALA A 164 -23.19 1.89 1.08
C ALA A 164 -23.41 3.37 0.72
N GLU A 165 -22.46 4.20 1.12
CA GLU A 165 -22.36 5.59 0.66
C GLU A 165 -21.55 5.60 -0.63
N TYR A 166 -22.03 6.29 -1.65
CA TYR A 166 -21.45 6.29 -3.00
C TYR A 166 -21.14 7.71 -3.43
N TYR A 167 -19.91 7.94 -3.87
CA TYR A 167 -19.42 9.24 -4.31
C TYR A 167 -18.75 9.07 -5.68
N ALA A 168 -19.27 9.77 -6.68
CA ALA A 168 -18.79 9.67 -8.06
C ALA A 168 -18.39 11.04 -8.62
N LEU A 169 -17.57 10.99 -9.66
CA LEU A 169 -17.31 12.11 -10.57
C LEU A 169 -18.46 12.25 -11.57
N ASP A 170 -18.50 13.38 -12.25
CA ASP A 170 -19.35 13.60 -13.42
C ASP A 170 -18.46 13.85 -14.66
N PRO A 171 -18.51 12.97 -15.70
CA PRO A 171 -19.30 11.74 -15.78
C PRO A 171 -18.69 10.56 -15.00
N ASP A 172 -19.56 9.73 -14.43
CA ASP A 172 -19.20 8.45 -13.81
C ASP A 172 -19.17 7.35 -14.90
N ASN A 173 -18.00 7.16 -15.51
CA ASN A 173 -17.81 6.25 -16.64
C ASN A 173 -16.61 5.31 -16.47
N GLY A 174 -16.20 5.06 -15.27
CA GLY A 174 -15.09 4.17 -14.90
C GLY A 174 -15.46 3.14 -13.84
N LEU A 175 -14.46 2.69 -13.11
CA LEU A 175 -14.61 1.71 -12.04
C LEU A 175 -14.94 2.39 -10.71
N THR A 176 -15.64 1.67 -9.84
CA THR A 176 -15.86 2.06 -8.45
C THR A 176 -14.83 1.40 -7.57
N MET A 177 -14.09 2.17 -6.77
CA MET A 177 -13.28 1.65 -5.68
C MET A 177 -14.19 1.37 -4.48
N ASN A 178 -14.43 0.10 -4.19
CA ASN A 178 -15.21 -0.29 -3.02
C ASN A 178 -14.29 -0.47 -1.81
N LEU A 179 -14.40 0.43 -0.83
CA LEU A 179 -13.64 0.38 0.42
C LEU A 179 -14.26 -0.59 1.44
N GLY A 180 -15.48 -1.09 1.18
CA GLY A 180 -16.21 -1.90 2.14
C GLY A 180 -16.48 -1.15 3.45
N VAL A 181 -16.43 -1.89 4.57
CA VAL A 181 -16.49 -1.32 5.92
C VAL A 181 -15.07 -0.97 6.35
N ASN A 182 -14.69 0.31 6.24
CA ASN A 182 -13.42 0.78 6.79
C ASN A 182 -13.68 1.39 8.19
N PRO A 183 -13.14 0.80 9.28
CA PRO A 183 -13.38 1.27 10.64
C PRO A 183 -13.00 2.72 10.87
N LEU A 184 -11.99 3.23 10.18
CA LEU A 184 -11.53 4.61 10.28
C LEU A 184 -12.47 5.63 9.62
N LEU A 185 -13.38 5.18 8.74
CA LEU A 185 -14.38 6.02 8.08
C LEU A 185 -15.74 5.98 8.77
N GLN A 186 -15.89 5.27 9.89
CA GLN A 186 -17.17 5.05 10.55
C GLN A 186 -17.55 6.10 11.60
N PHE A 187 -16.64 7.00 11.93
CA PHE A 187 -16.89 8.04 12.94
C PHE A 187 -17.20 9.40 12.31
N GLY A 188 -17.73 10.30 13.15
CA GLY A 188 -18.01 11.68 12.78
C GLY A 188 -19.31 11.88 12.01
N LEU A 189 -19.50 13.10 11.54
CA LEU A 189 -20.66 13.49 10.78
C LEU A 189 -20.60 12.93 9.35
N LYS A 190 -21.77 12.86 8.71
CA LYS A 190 -21.87 12.41 7.30
C LYS A 190 -20.98 13.26 6.39
N GLU A 191 -20.94 14.56 6.61
CA GLU A 191 -20.15 15.52 5.85
C GLU A 191 -18.64 15.22 5.95
N THR A 192 -18.18 14.79 7.13
CA THR A 192 -16.76 14.37 7.32
C THR A 192 -16.45 13.12 6.52
N ARG A 193 -17.32 12.11 6.55
CA ARG A 193 -17.14 10.89 5.75
C ARG A 193 -17.16 11.17 4.26
N GLU A 194 -18.08 12.02 3.81
CA GLU A 194 -18.15 12.47 2.42
C GLU A 194 -16.85 13.17 2.01
N MET A 195 -16.34 14.10 2.80
CA MET A 195 -15.08 14.78 2.55
C MET A 195 -13.92 13.78 2.40
N LEU A 196 -13.80 12.82 3.34
CA LEU A 196 -12.76 11.80 3.29
C LEU A 196 -12.85 10.95 2.01
N CYS A 197 -14.04 10.48 1.66
CA CYS A 197 -14.25 9.67 0.45
C CYS A 197 -13.98 10.47 -0.84
N ARG A 198 -14.38 11.75 -0.90
CA ARG A 198 -14.08 12.61 -2.05
C ARG A 198 -12.60 12.90 -2.19
N ASN A 199 -11.86 13.05 -1.10
CA ASN A 199 -10.41 13.20 -1.12
C ASN A 199 -9.74 11.90 -1.63
N ILE A 200 -10.20 10.72 -1.19
CA ILE A 200 -9.72 9.44 -1.72
C ILE A 200 -10.00 9.34 -3.22
N LEU A 201 -11.22 9.70 -3.66
CA LEU A 201 -11.59 9.69 -5.07
C LEU A 201 -10.71 10.63 -5.89
N ALA A 202 -10.42 11.82 -5.40
CA ALA A 202 -9.54 12.77 -6.06
C ALA A 202 -8.14 12.19 -6.30
N GLU A 203 -7.58 11.48 -5.32
CA GLU A 203 -6.28 10.81 -5.47
C GLU A 203 -6.31 9.64 -6.47
N LEU A 204 -7.38 8.83 -6.44
CA LEU A 204 -7.51 7.66 -7.32
C LEU A 204 -7.91 8.01 -8.74
N SER A 205 -8.70 9.05 -8.94
CA SER A 205 -9.27 9.41 -10.26
C SER A 205 -8.24 9.86 -11.29
N VAL A 206 -7.08 10.29 -10.84
CA VAL A 206 -5.97 10.71 -11.71
C VAL A 206 -5.16 9.53 -12.24
N ILE A 207 -5.39 8.34 -11.69
CA ILE A 207 -4.68 7.11 -12.07
C ILE A 207 -5.39 6.50 -13.28
N ARG A 208 -4.59 6.23 -14.31
CA ARG A 208 -5.08 5.59 -15.53
C ARG A 208 -4.00 4.67 -16.10
N TYR A 209 -4.30 3.38 -16.21
CA TYR A 209 -3.37 2.41 -16.77
C TYR A 209 -4.09 1.25 -17.45
N VAL A 210 -3.38 0.57 -18.34
CA VAL A 210 -3.79 -0.72 -18.90
C VAL A 210 -3.07 -1.81 -18.11
N PRO A 211 -3.79 -2.70 -17.41
CA PRO A 211 -3.15 -3.85 -16.76
C PRO A 211 -2.44 -4.73 -17.79
N PHE A 212 -1.23 -5.15 -17.49
CA PHE A 212 -0.46 -6.06 -18.34
C PHE A 212 0.42 -7.00 -17.50
N ASP A 213 0.69 -8.17 -18.05
CA ASP A 213 1.67 -9.11 -17.56
C ASP A 213 2.79 -9.24 -18.59
N SER A 214 4.02 -9.32 -18.13
CA SER A 214 5.17 -9.46 -19.02
C SER A 214 6.34 -10.16 -18.33
N ASP A 215 6.90 -11.15 -19.00
CA ASP A 215 8.18 -11.74 -18.62
C ASP A 215 9.31 -10.88 -19.18
N THR A 216 10.18 -10.42 -18.31
CA THR A 216 11.28 -9.53 -18.70
C THR A 216 12.62 -10.07 -18.23
N ILE A 217 13.70 -9.59 -18.84
CA ILE A 217 15.04 -9.74 -18.24
C ILE A 217 15.01 -9.09 -16.86
N GLY A 218 15.51 -9.79 -15.85
CA GLY A 218 15.58 -9.27 -14.49
C GLY A 218 16.28 -7.90 -14.45
N ASN A 219 15.61 -6.92 -13.87
CA ASN A 219 16.17 -5.59 -13.68
C ASN A 219 16.15 -5.27 -12.18
N PRO A 220 17.34 -5.17 -11.54
CA PRO A 220 17.40 -4.90 -10.10
C PRO A 220 16.94 -3.49 -9.70
N ALA A 221 16.69 -2.60 -10.66
CA ALA A 221 16.13 -1.27 -10.38
C ALA A 221 14.60 -1.28 -10.21
N LEU A 222 13.92 -2.38 -10.57
CA LEU A 222 12.48 -2.54 -10.34
C LEU A 222 12.22 -3.02 -8.90
N ASP A 223 11.36 -2.27 -8.21
CA ASP A 223 10.79 -2.63 -6.90
C ASP A 223 9.43 -3.27 -7.07
#